data_634816ef2cfd2db65c9922ec892a4ba9
#
_entry.id   634816ef2cfd2db65c9922ec892a4ba9
#
_cell.length_a   1.000
_cell.length_b   1.000
_cell.length_c   1.000
_cell.angle_alpha   90.00
_cell.angle_beta   90.00
_cell.angle_gamma   90.00
#
_symmetry.space_group_name_H-M   'P 1'
#
loop_
_entity.id
_entity.type
_entity.pdbx_description
1 polymer ?
#
loop_
_entity_poly.entity_id
_entity_poly.type
_entity_poly.pdbx_seq_one_letter_code
_entity_poly.pdbx_strand_id
1 'polypeptide(L)'
;AEKGNGAYLNQRRIHVSEISNLWQSYVFYCEGGEKDRLRTGSILSKVYPEVIDLRKLGSAGLETAWVAAGKGEAYFTTRIEPWDVAPGVLLVQEAGGEVTDFVGNPWKLETSDLLFSNGGVHATMLNLLW
;
A
#
# COMPACT_ATOMS: atom_id res chain seq x y z
N ALA A 1 -2.51 7.78 -14.24
CA ALA A 1 -3.96 7.66 -13.96
C ALA A 1 -4.64 9.00 -14.00
N GLU A 2 -5.90 8.98 -14.32
CA GLU A 2 -6.77 10.15 -14.30
C GLU A 2 -8.08 9.71 -13.65
N LYS A 3 -8.63 10.55 -12.77
CA LYS A 3 -9.84 10.21 -12.00
C LYS A 3 -11.00 9.84 -12.95
N GLY A 4 -11.56 8.65 -12.77
CA GLY A 4 -12.65 8.11 -13.59
C GLY A 4 -12.21 7.44 -14.87
N ASN A 5 -10.93 7.48 -15.23
CA ASN A 5 -10.43 6.98 -16.52
C ASN A 5 -9.47 5.79 -16.39
N GLY A 6 -9.25 5.26 -15.19
CA GLY A 6 -8.40 4.12 -14.97
C GLY A 6 -6.92 4.45 -14.81
N ALA A 7 -6.14 3.40 -14.56
CA ALA A 7 -4.68 3.47 -14.44
C ALA A 7 -4.03 2.74 -15.61
N TYR A 8 -2.90 3.26 -16.09
CA TYR A 8 -2.22 2.73 -17.28
C TYR A 8 -0.71 2.69 -17.08
N LEU A 9 -0.10 1.65 -17.64
CA LEU A 9 1.35 1.51 -17.78
C LEU A 9 1.68 1.33 -19.24
N ASN A 10 2.44 2.27 -19.81
CA ASN A 10 2.79 2.25 -21.23
C ASN A 10 1.57 2.05 -22.13
N GLN A 11 0.52 2.84 -21.88
CA GLN A 11 -0.75 2.85 -22.62
C GLN A 11 -1.60 1.57 -22.46
N ARG A 12 -1.19 0.64 -21.62
CA ARG A 12 -1.98 -0.54 -21.28
C ARG A 12 -2.64 -0.34 -19.92
N ARG A 13 -3.92 -0.64 -19.84
CA ARG A 13 -4.66 -0.56 -18.58
C ARG A 13 -4.10 -1.56 -17.59
N ILE A 14 -3.89 -1.11 -16.34
CA ILE A 14 -3.45 -1.97 -15.25
C ILE A 14 -4.53 -2.10 -14.21
N HIS A 15 -4.49 -3.21 -13.48
CA HIS A 15 -5.38 -3.53 -12.37
C HIS A 15 -4.57 -4.11 -11.22
N VAL A 16 -5.08 -3.92 -10.00
CA VAL A 16 -4.54 -4.60 -8.82
C VAL A 16 -4.69 -6.12 -8.95
N SER A 17 -3.93 -6.87 -8.16
CA SER A 17 -4.02 -8.33 -8.15
C SER A 17 -5.34 -8.81 -7.56
N GLU A 18 -5.73 -10.06 -7.85
CA GLU A 18 -6.96 -10.68 -7.34
C GLU A 18 -6.70 -11.58 -6.12
N ILE A 19 -5.47 -11.59 -5.60
CA ILE A 19 -5.10 -12.40 -4.44
C ILE A 19 -5.83 -11.87 -3.20
N SER A 20 -6.46 -12.77 -2.44
CA SER A 20 -7.21 -12.42 -1.23
C SER A 20 -6.63 -13.02 0.06
N ASN A 21 -5.52 -13.76 -0.03
CA ASN A 21 -4.86 -14.39 1.10
C ASN A 21 -3.48 -13.77 1.35
N LEU A 22 -3.21 -13.34 2.58
CA LEU A 22 -1.91 -12.75 2.93
C LEU A 22 -0.74 -13.70 2.69
N TRP A 23 -0.89 -14.99 2.99
CA TRP A 23 0.18 -15.97 2.79
C TRP A 23 0.56 -16.21 1.33
N GLN A 24 -0.20 -15.64 0.38
CA GLN A 24 0.14 -15.60 -1.05
C GLN A 24 0.61 -14.22 -1.50
N SER A 25 0.81 -13.30 -0.57
CA SER A 25 1.00 -11.89 -0.87
C SER A 25 2.45 -11.43 -0.70
N TYR A 26 2.87 -10.52 -1.58
CA TYR A 26 4.04 -9.67 -1.39
C TYR A 26 3.59 -8.33 -0.83
N VAL A 27 4.22 -7.89 0.25
CA VAL A 27 3.89 -6.63 0.92
C VAL A 27 5.10 -5.71 0.90
N PHE A 28 4.87 -4.46 0.50
CA PHE A 28 5.89 -3.41 0.54
C PHE A 28 5.70 -2.56 1.78
N TYR A 29 6.78 -1.95 2.24
CA TYR A 29 6.71 -1.04 3.39
C TYR A 29 7.74 0.07 3.32
N CYS A 30 7.46 1.15 4.02
CA CYS A 30 8.40 2.24 4.26
C CYS A 30 8.12 2.86 5.62
N GLU A 31 9.14 3.25 6.33
CA GLU A 31 9.00 4.09 7.54
C GLU A 31 9.31 5.55 7.20
N GLY A 32 8.63 6.48 7.88
CA GLY A 32 8.77 7.92 7.69
C GLY A 32 9.98 8.54 8.41
N GLY A 33 10.95 7.74 8.83
CA GLY A 33 12.17 8.20 9.47
C GLY A 33 12.56 7.38 10.70
N GLU A 34 13.67 7.75 11.32
CA GLU A 34 14.25 6.99 12.45
C GLU A 34 13.29 6.83 13.62
N LYS A 35 12.49 7.87 13.91
CA LYS A 35 11.55 7.86 15.04
C LYS A 35 10.49 6.77 14.93
N ASP A 36 10.19 6.32 13.73
CA ASP A 36 9.16 5.31 13.49
C ASP A 36 9.72 3.89 13.31
N ARG A 37 11.03 3.72 13.36
CA ARG A 37 11.63 2.40 13.12
C ARG A 37 11.18 1.34 14.12
N LEU A 38 11.03 1.69 15.39
CA LEU A 38 10.56 0.75 16.40
C LEU A 38 9.10 0.35 16.16
N ARG A 39 8.26 1.33 15.85
CA ARG A 39 6.85 1.08 15.51
C ARG A 39 6.73 0.24 14.25
N THR A 40 7.47 0.58 13.21
CA THR A 40 7.52 -0.19 11.97
C THR A 40 8.04 -1.60 12.22
N GLY A 41 9.10 -1.76 13.00
CA GLY A 41 9.62 -3.08 13.39
C GLY A 41 8.59 -3.93 14.10
N SER A 42 7.80 -3.34 14.99
CA SER A 42 6.70 -4.04 15.66
C SER A 42 5.63 -4.50 14.66
N ILE A 43 5.27 -3.67 13.69
CA ILE A 43 4.34 -4.04 12.62
C ILE A 43 4.94 -5.18 11.78
N LEU A 44 6.18 -5.04 11.35
CA LEU A 44 6.87 -6.04 10.53
C LEU A 44 6.90 -7.41 11.20
N SER A 45 7.10 -7.47 12.53
CA SER A 45 7.12 -8.73 13.27
C SER A 45 5.78 -9.47 13.23
N LYS A 46 4.68 -8.74 13.06
CA LYS A 46 3.33 -9.31 12.91
C LYS A 46 3.00 -9.67 11.48
N VAL A 47 3.46 -8.88 10.52
CA VAL A 47 3.15 -9.07 9.10
C VAL A 47 4.01 -10.17 8.47
N TYR A 48 5.31 -10.20 8.78
CA TYR A 48 6.27 -11.10 8.14
C TYR A 48 5.86 -12.59 8.19
N PRO A 49 5.38 -13.12 9.31
CA PRO A 49 4.97 -14.54 9.36
C PRO A 49 3.74 -14.88 8.52
N GLU A 50 2.97 -13.86 8.10
CA GLU A 50 1.68 -14.02 7.42
C GLU A 50 1.76 -13.88 5.89
N VAL A 51 2.91 -13.48 5.35
CA VAL A 51 3.08 -13.13 3.94
C VAL A 51 4.19 -13.95 3.27
N ILE A 52 4.24 -13.97 1.95
CA ILE A 52 5.36 -14.60 1.25
C ILE A 52 6.65 -13.84 1.52
N ASP A 53 6.62 -12.53 1.40
CA ASP A 53 7.78 -11.70 1.62
C ASP A 53 7.41 -10.25 1.91
N LEU A 54 8.29 -9.58 2.64
CA LEU A 54 8.26 -8.13 2.85
C LEU A 54 9.39 -7.50 2.06
N ARG A 55 9.10 -6.41 1.35
CA ARG A 55 10.08 -5.72 0.52
C ARG A 55 10.04 -4.22 0.75
N LYS A 56 11.21 -3.61 0.80
CA LYS A 56 11.39 -2.17 0.90
C LYS A 56 12.13 -1.69 -0.35
N LEU A 57 11.42 -0.96 -1.23
CA LEU A 57 12.01 -0.44 -2.47
C LEU A 57 12.58 0.96 -2.28
N GLY A 58 12.19 1.67 -1.23
CA GLY A 58 12.70 3.00 -0.93
C GLY A 58 12.06 4.12 -1.73
N SER A 59 10.94 3.86 -2.40
CA SER A 59 10.20 4.85 -3.17
C SER A 59 8.70 4.60 -3.06
N ALA A 60 7.99 5.51 -2.40
CA ALA A 60 6.53 5.43 -2.28
C ALA A 60 5.83 5.41 -3.65
N GLY A 61 6.34 6.19 -4.59
CA GLY A 61 5.82 6.21 -5.95
C GLY A 61 5.94 4.85 -6.64
N LEU A 62 7.09 4.20 -6.51
CA LEU A 62 7.32 2.88 -7.10
C LEU A 62 6.50 1.80 -6.40
N GLU A 63 6.46 1.82 -5.07
CA GLU A 63 5.75 0.81 -4.28
C GLU A 63 4.25 0.86 -4.53
N THR A 64 3.65 2.05 -4.58
CA THR A 64 2.23 2.22 -4.94
C THR A 64 1.96 1.82 -6.40
N ALA A 65 2.85 2.14 -7.33
CA ALA A 65 2.73 1.74 -8.73
C ALA A 65 2.75 0.21 -8.89
N TRP A 66 3.57 -0.49 -8.11
CA TRP A 66 3.63 -1.94 -8.14
C TRP A 66 2.34 -2.57 -7.62
N VAL A 67 1.74 -2.02 -6.55
CA VAL A 67 0.42 -2.47 -6.08
C VAL A 67 -0.63 -2.24 -7.16
N ALA A 68 -0.66 -1.06 -7.77
CA ALA A 68 -1.62 -0.74 -8.85
C ALA A 68 -1.46 -1.67 -10.06
N ALA A 69 -0.24 -2.10 -10.37
CA ALA A 69 0.04 -3.00 -11.49
C ALA A 69 -0.16 -4.50 -11.15
N GLY A 70 -0.59 -4.82 -9.93
CA GLY A 70 -0.80 -6.20 -9.51
C GLY A 70 0.48 -6.98 -9.23
N LYS A 71 1.59 -6.28 -8.96
CA LYS A 71 2.90 -6.90 -8.70
C LYS A 71 3.21 -7.10 -7.23
N GLY A 72 2.30 -6.74 -6.37
CA GLY A 72 2.27 -6.95 -4.94
C GLY A 72 0.89 -6.58 -4.46
N GLU A 73 0.53 -7.01 -3.26
CA GLU A 73 -0.85 -6.93 -2.77
C GLU A 73 -1.09 -5.78 -1.81
N ALA A 74 -0.04 -5.32 -1.13
CA ALA A 74 -0.18 -4.21 -0.19
C ALA A 74 1.12 -3.40 -0.06
N TYR A 75 0.94 -2.16 0.36
CA TYR A 75 2.03 -1.26 0.78
C TYR A 75 1.55 -0.48 1.99
N PHE A 76 2.34 -0.45 3.06
CA PHE A 76 2.06 0.41 4.20
C PHE A 76 3.23 1.33 4.49
N THR A 77 2.92 2.51 4.98
CA THR A 77 3.92 3.52 5.32
C THR A 77 3.49 4.32 6.54
N THR A 78 4.46 4.82 7.28
CA THR A 78 4.25 5.70 8.42
C THR A 78 4.80 7.09 8.13
N ARG A 79 4.12 8.12 8.63
CA ARG A 79 4.56 9.53 8.55
C ARG A 79 4.96 10.01 7.16
N ILE A 80 4.23 9.57 6.14
CA ILE A 80 4.51 9.98 4.76
C ILE A 80 3.94 11.38 4.49
N GLU A 81 4.64 12.14 3.66
CA GLU A 81 4.17 13.45 3.22
C GLU A 81 3.13 13.32 2.09
N PRO A 82 2.11 14.22 2.04
CA PRO A 82 1.05 14.10 1.03
C PRO A 82 1.55 14.09 -0.41
N TRP A 83 2.56 14.89 -0.73
CA TRP A 83 3.12 14.97 -2.09
C TRP A 83 3.85 13.71 -2.53
N ASP A 84 4.29 12.86 -1.59
CA ASP A 84 4.94 11.59 -1.90
C ASP A 84 3.92 10.50 -2.25
N VAL A 85 2.69 10.62 -1.78
CA VAL A 85 1.68 9.55 -1.91
C VAL A 85 0.46 9.93 -2.75
N ALA A 86 0.12 11.21 -2.88
CA ALA A 86 -1.10 11.61 -3.58
C ALA A 86 -1.20 11.01 -5.00
N PRO A 87 -0.15 11.00 -5.82
CA PRO A 87 -0.21 10.33 -7.12
C PRO A 87 -0.48 8.83 -7.00
N GLY A 88 0.14 8.17 -6.01
CA GLY A 88 -0.04 6.74 -5.76
C GLY A 88 -1.45 6.40 -5.28
N VAL A 89 -2.06 7.27 -4.48
CA VAL A 89 -3.46 7.12 -4.04
C VAL A 89 -4.38 7.03 -5.26
N LEU A 90 -4.28 7.99 -6.15
CA LEU A 90 -5.09 8.00 -7.38
C LEU A 90 -4.82 6.75 -8.22
N LEU A 91 -3.54 6.41 -8.40
CA LEU A 91 -3.12 5.27 -9.20
C LEU A 91 -3.73 3.95 -8.69
N VAL A 92 -3.61 3.70 -7.39
CA VAL A 92 -4.14 2.48 -6.78
C VAL A 92 -5.66 2.45 -6.83
N GLN A 93 -6.34 3.56 -6.53
CA GLN A 93 -7.79 3.64 -6.60
C GLN A 93 -8.31 3.42 -8.01
N GLU A 94 -7.69 4.02 -9.02
CA GLU A 94 -8.09 3.84 -10.43
C GLU A 94 -7.75 2.46 -10.98
N ALA A 95 -6.82 1.75 -10.36
CA ALA A 95 -6.52 0.35 -10.66
C ALA A 95 -7.45 -0.64 -9.92
N GLY A 96 -8.41 -0.14 -9.14
CA GLY A 96 -9.38 -0.97 -8.42
C GLY A 96 -8.96 -1.36 -7.00
N GLY A 97 -7.90 -0.75 -6.48
CA GLY A 97 -7.42 -0.99 -5.11
C GLY A 97 -8.07 -0.08 -4.08
N GLU A 98 -7.60 -0.19 -2.86
CA GLU A 98 -8.12 0.52 -1.70
C GLU A 98 -6.99 1.24 -0.97
N VAL A 99 -7.27 2.45 -0.48
CA VAL A 99 -6.32 3.26 0.29
C VAL A 99 -7.02 3.82 1.52
N THR A 100 -6.50 3.50 2.71
CA THR A 100 -7.03 3.98 3.99
C THR A 100 -5.90 4.37 4.94
N ASP A 101 -6.27 4.98 6.07
CA ASP A 101 -5.37 5.04 7.21
C ASP A 101 -5.29 3.66 7.91
N PHE A 102 -4.56 3.57 9.03
CA PHE A 102 -4.37 2.30 9.75
C PHE A 102 -5.60 1.82 10.54
N VAL A 103 -6.64 2.64 10.63
CA VAL A 103 -7.90 2.25 11.27
C VAL A 103 -9.06 2.08 10.27
N GLY A 104 -8.76 2.18 8.97
CA GLY A 104 -9.73 1.92 7.91
C GLY A 104 -10.48 3.14 7.39
N ASN A 105 -10.14 4.36 7.84
CA ASN A 105 -10.74 5.57 7.31
C ASN A 105 -10.18 5.91 5.92
N PRO A 106 -11.00 6.44 5.01
CA PRO A 106 -10.52 6.86 3.70
C PRO A 106 -9.37 7.87 3.80
N TRP A 107 -8.45 7.80 2.84
CA TRP A 107 -7.34 8.73 2.76
C TRP A 107 -7.82 10.18 2.69
N LYS A 108 -7.13 11.04 3.43
CA LYS A 108 -7.25 12.50 3.38
C LYS A 108 -5.86 13.10 3.28
N LEU A 109 -5.78 14.35 2.83
CA LEU A 109 -4.50 15.02 2.60
C LEU A 109 -3.61 15.07 3.86
N GLU A 110 -4.20 15.18 5.04
CA GLU A 110 -3.50 15.20 6.32
C GLU A 110 -3.16 13.82 6.90
N THR A 111 -3.62 12.73 6.26
CA THR A 111 -3.34 11.36 6.70
C THR A 111 -1.89 10.99 6.41
N SER A 112 -1.14 10.60 7.43
CA SER A 112 0.28 10.31 7.31
C SER A 112 0.64 8.82 7.41
N ASP A 113 -0.20 8.02 8.06
CA ASP A 113 -0.05 6.56 8.14
C ASP A 113 -1.04 5.92 7.19
N LEU A 114 -0.55 5.21 6.18
CA LEU A 114 -1.39 4.75 5.07
C LEU A 114 -1.17 3.29 4.75
N LEU A 115 -2.28 2.62 4.42
CA LEU A 115 -2.31 1.30 3.82
C LEU A 115 -2.91 1.40 2.41
N PHE A 116 -2.17 0.89 1.44
CA PHE A 116 -2.59 0.68 0.06
C PHE A 116 -2.72 -0.81 -0.17
N SER A 117 -3.76 -1.26 -0.83
CA SER A 117 -3.88 -2.67 -1.16
C SER A 117 -4.71 -2.92 -2.41
N ASN A 118 -4.74 -4.20 -2.80
CA ASN A 118 -5.61 -4.68 -3.87
C ASN A 118 -7.08 -4.84 -3.44
N GLY A 119 -7.43 -4.49 -2.21
CA GLY A 119 -8.74 -4.69 -1.62
C GLY A 119 -8.93 -6.08 -1.00
N GLY A 120 -8.45 -7.12 -1.64
CA GLY A 120 -8.62 -8.50 -1.17
C GLY A 120 -7.92 -8.81 0.15
N VAL A 121 -6.80 -8.15 0.44
CA VAL A 121 -6.03 -8.34 1.69
C VAL A 121 -6.16 -7.15 2.65
N HIS A 122 -6.97 -6.15 2.32
CA HIS A 122 -7.01 -4.89 3.07
C HIS A 122 -7.42 -5.08 4.53
N ALA A 123 -8.56 -5.71 4.76
CA ALA A 123 -9.09 -5.94 6.12
C ALA A 123 -8.13 -6.78 6.98
N THR A 124 -7.53 -7.81 6.40
CA THR A 124 -6.56 -8.67 7.11
C THR A 124 -5.30 -7.87 7.46
N MET A 125 -4.81 -7.04 6.54
CA MET A 125 -3.68 -6.15 6.82
C MET A 125 -3.98 -5.16 7.93
N LEU A 126 -5.16 -4.54 7.94
CA LEU A 126 -5.54 -3.60 9.01
C LEU A 126 -5.42 -4.22 10.40
N ASN A 127 -5.78 -5.49 10.56
CA ASN A 127 -5.65 -6.20 11.83
C ASN A 127 -4.21 -6.37 12.31
N LEU A 128 -3.23 -6.23 11.44
CA LEU A 128 -1.80 -6.38 11.76
C LEU A 128 -1.06 -5.06 11.97
N LEU A 129 -1.68 -3.93 11.63
CA LEU A 129 -1.04 -2.61 11.68
C LEU A 129 -1.12 -1.90 13.04
N TRP A 130 -1.66 -2.55 14.03
CA TRP A 130 -1.82 -2.01 15.39
C TRP A 130 -0.59 -2.24 16.25
#